data_f0bba9d0a4e06b6c4362fd9ee0db270d
#
_entry.id   f0bba9d0a4e06b6c4362fd9ee0db270d
#
_cell.length_a   1.000
_cell.length_b   1.000
_cell.length_c   1.000
_cell.angle_alpha   90.00
_cell.angle_beta   90.00
_cell.angle_gamma   90.00
#
_symmetry.space_group_name_H-M   'P 1'
#
loop_
_entity.id
_entity.type
_entity.pdbx_description
1 polymer ?
#
loop_
_entity_poly.entity_id
_entity_poly.type
_entity_poly.pdbx_seq_one_letter_code
_entity_poly.pdbx_strand_id
1 'polypeptide(L)'
;MTLNSASTKEITKETIGKYRWVICTLLFFATTINYVDRSIMGVLAPTLRDEIGWTDQEYGYISAAFTQAYAIGFIFAGWFIDKVGSRLGYSIYLTLWSIAAAAHALARSAFGFGLARFGLGLGESGNFPAAIKTVAEWFPKKERALATGIFNAGSNVGAVLAPLVVPWLALNWGWQSAFMVTGLVGLIWVLFWWPVY
;
A
#
# COMPACT_ATOMS: atom_id res chain seq x y z
N MET A 1 -49.10 8.29 -12.98
CA MET A 1 -48.08 8.78 -12.10
C MET A 1 -46.94 7.77 -11.95
N THR A 2 -46.32 7.37 -13.08
CA THR A 2 -45.35 6.25 -13.17
C THR A 2 -43.98 6.63 -13.82
N LEU A 3 -43.75 7.93 -14.01
CA LEU A 3 -42.50 8.45 -14.63
C LEU A 3 -41.31 8.60 -13.69
N ASN A 4 -41.50 8.45 -12.36
CA ASN A 4 -40.46 8.78 -11.39
C ASN A 4 -39.53 7.60 -11.02
N SER A 5 -39.91 6.35 -11.25
CA SER A 5 -39.11 5.18 -10.84
C SER A 5 -38.03 4.82 -11.85
N ALA A 6 -38.25 5.04 -13.14
CA ALA A 6 -37.28 4.77 -14.20
C ALA A 6 -36.15 5.82 -14.17
N SER A 7 -36.52 7.10 -14.03
CA SER A 7 -35.54 8.20 -13.94
C SER A 7 -34.64 8.09 -12.69
N THR A 8 -35.22 7.71 -11.55
CA THR A 8 -34.46 7.50 -10.31
C THR A 8 -33.51 6.31 -10.42
N LYS A 9 -33.93 5.22 -11.08
CA LYS A 9 -33.06 4.04 -11.35
C LYS A 9 -31.93 4.36 -12.34
N GLU A 10 -32.18 5.19 -13.34
CA GLU A 10 -31.14 5.60 -14.31
C GLU A 10 -30.11 6.52 -13.67
N ILE A 11 -30.54 7.53 -12.90
CA ILE A 11 -29.66 8.44 -12.16
C ILE A 11 -28.82 7.67 -11.15
N THR A 12 -29.39 6.71 -10.42
CA THR A 12 -28.65 5.87 -9.45
C THR A 12 -27.62 4.99 -10.17
N LYS A 13 -27.96 4.44 -11.33
CA LYS A 13 -27.04 3.59 -12.12
C LYS A 13 -25.88 4.40 -12.72
N GLU A 14 -26.12 5.64 -13.11
CA GLU A 14 -25.10 6.55 -13.64
C GLU A 14 -24.18 7.08 -12.54
N THR A 15 -24.73 7.39 -11.36
CA THR A 15 -23.97 7.84 -10.20
C THR A 15 -23.07 6.72 -9.66
N ILE A 16 -23.58 5.51 -9.51
CA ILE A 16 -22.79 4.33 -9.17
C ILE A 16 -21.73 4.06 -10.26
N GLY A 17 -22.06 4.32 -11.53
CA GLY A 17 -21.16 4.18 -12.66
C GLY A 17 -19.92 5.08 -12.59
N LYS A 18 -20.04 6.29 -12.06
CA LYS A 18 -18.91 7.23 -11.90
C LYS A 18 -18.13 7.01 -10.61
N TYR A 19 -18.82 6.61 -9.55
CA TYR A 19 -18.23 6.42 -8.22
C TYR A 19 -17.15 5.34 -8.16
N ARG A 20 -17.26 4.29 -8.98
CA ARG A 20 -16.22 3.25 -9.09
C ARG A 20 -14.83 3.80 -9.44
N TRP A 21 -14.75 4.93 -10.18
CA TRP A 21 -13.49 5.55 -10.51
C TRP A 21 -12.84 6.24 -9.30
N VAL A 22 -13.63 6.73 -8.34
CA VAL A 22 -13.12 7.20 -7.05
C VAL A 22 -12.46 6.06 -6.29
N ILE A 23 -13.11 4.89 -6.26
CA ILE A 23 -12.52 3.67 -5.67
C ILE A 23 -11.20 3.30 -6.40
N CYS A 24 -11.19 3.32 -7.73
CA CYS A 24 -9.98 3.05 -8.51
C CYS A 24 -8.84 4.03 -8.19
N THR A 25 -9.16 5.31 -8.01
CA THR A 25 -8.19 6.33 -7.59
C THR A 25 -7.61 6.04 -6.21
N LEU A 26 -8.43 5.59 -5.25
CA LEU A 26 -7.94 5.17 -3.95
C LEU A 26 -7.01 3.95 -4.07
N LEU A 27 -7.34 2.96 -4.90
CA LEU A 27 -6.46 1.81 -5.15
C LEU A 27 -5.13 2.23 -5.77
N PHE A 28 -5.15 3.19 -6.69
CA PHE A 28 -3.95 3.76 -7.29
C PHE A 28 -3.05 4.41 -6.23
N PHE A 29 -3.60 5.23 -5.35
CA PHE A 29 -2.84 5.86 -4.27
C PHE A 29 -2.32 4.84 -3.25
N ALA A 30 -3.12 3.83 -2.88
CA ALA A 30 -2.66 2.76 -2.00
C ALA A 30 -1.45 2.03 -2.59
N THR A 31 -1.50 1.69 -3.88
CA THR A 31 -0.39 1.03 -4.57
C THR A 31 0.83 1.96 -4.70
N THR A 32 0.61 3.27 -4.91
CA THR A 32 1.68 4.27 -4.92
C THR A 32 2.40 4.32 -3.57
N ILE A 33 1.65 4.42 -2.46
CA ILE A 33 2.21 4.43 -1.09
C ILE A 33 2.99 3.14 -0.84
N ASN A 34 2.41 1.98 -1.16
CA ASN A 34 3.03 0.67 -1.01
C ASN A 34 4.42 0.60 -1.68
N TYR A 35 4.55 1.10 -2.92
CA TYR A 35 5.82 1.08 -3.63
C TYR A 35 6.81 2.14 -3.17
N VAL A 36 6.34 3.28 -2.65
CA VAL A 36 7.21 4.24 -1.95
C VAL A 36 7.80 3.58 -0.70
N ASP A 37 6.98 2.99 0.18
CA ASP A 37 7.40 2.30 1.41
C ASP A 37 8.45 1.22 1.13
N ARG A 38 8.20 0.41 0.10
CA ARG A 38 9.11 -0.65 -0.35
C ARG A 38 10.46 -0.12 -0.78
N SER A 39 10.48 1.04 -1.45
CA SER A 39 11.67 1.64 -2.03
C SER A 39 12.56 2.40 -1.03
N ILE A 40 11.99 2.87 0.10
CA ILE A 40 12.71 3.70 1.09
C ILE A 40 14.04 3.07 1.50
N MET A 41 14.02 1.80 1.86
CA MET A 41 15.22 1.14 2.35
C MET A 41 16.33 1.06 1.30
N GLY A 42 15.98 0.81 0.03
CA GLY A 42 16.96 0.81 -1.07
C GLY A 42 17.54 2.19 -1.31
N VAL A 43 16.71 3.23 -1.25
CA VAL A 43 17.14 4.63 -1.43
C VAL A 43 18.04 5.10 -0.28
N LEU A 44 17.72 4.69 0.95
CA LEU A 44 18.47 5.07 2.15
C LEU A 44 19.60 4.09 2.52
N ALA A 45 19.80 3.01 1.76
CA ALA A 45 20.77 1.98 2.10
C ALA A 45 22.19 2.51 2.42
N PRO A 46 22.77 3.47 1.65
CA PRO A 46 24.07 4.05 2.00
C PRO A 46 24.05 4.77 3.35
N THR A 47 23.07 5.66 3.56
CA THR A 47 22.94 6.43 4.81
C THR A 47 22.74 5.52 6.03
N LEU A 48 21.89 4.51 5.90
CA LEU A 48 21.61 3.57 6.97
C LEU A 48 22.81 2.66 7.27
N ARG A 49 23.61 2.32 6.25
CA ARG A 49 24.87 1.60 6.44
C ARG A 49 25.84 2.40 7.30
N ASP A 50 26.01 3.69 6.99
CA ASP A 50 26.94 4.55 7.72
C ASP A 50 26.48 4.79 9.17
N GLU A 51 25.18 4.94 9.41
CA GLU A 51 24.64 5.22 10.74
C GLU A 51 24.43 3.97 11.62
N ILE A 52 23.98 2.86 11.04
CA ILE A 52 23.66 1.63 11.78
C ILE A 52 24.86 0.67 11.82
N GLY A 53 25.77 0.79 10.83
CA GLY A 53 26.99 -0.01 10.77
C GLY A 53 26.79 -1.44 10.28
N TRP A 54 25.70 -1.73 9.56
CA TRP A 54 25.46 -3.08 9.05
C TRP A 54 26.32 -3.42 7.83
N THR A 55 26.57 -4.71 7.67
CA THR A 55 27.29 -5.30 6.52
C THR A 55 26.35 -5.51 5.32
N ASP A 56 26.92 -5.73 4.14
CA ASP A 56 26.14 -6.11 2.94
C ASP A 56 25.36 -7.40 3.16
N GLN A 57 25.90 -8.33 3.92
CA GLN A 57 25.25 -9.58 4.26
C GLN A 57 24.02 -9.36 5.15
N GLU A 58 24.11 -8.50 6.15
CA GLU A 58 22.98 -8.12 7.02
C GLU A 58 21.90 -7.40 6.22
N TYR A 59 22.26 -6.47 5.31
CA TYR A 59 21.32 -5.85 4.39
C TYR A 59 20.60 -6.89 3.51
N GLY A 60 21.34 -7.90 3.04
CA GLY A 60 20.76 -9.05 2.32
C GLY A 60 19.73 -9.80 3.16
N TYR A 61 20.02 -10.08 4.44
CA TYR A 61 19.08 -10.73 5.34
C TYR A 61 17.83 -9.88 5.64
N ILE A 62 18.00 -8.57 5.83
CA ILE A 62 16.88 -7.65 6.01
C ILE A 62 15.97 -7.64 4.78
N SER A 63 16.55 -7.62 3.57
CA SER A 63 15.79 -7.66 2.32
C SER A 63 15.09 -9.02 2.12
N ALA A 64 15.77 -10.12 2.48
CA ALA A 64 15.21 -11.47 2.42
C ALA A 64 14.04 -11.64 3.41
N ALA A 65 14.13 -11.05 4.61
CA ALA A 65 13.05 -11.08 5.60
C ALA A 65 11.74 -10.49 5.04
N PHE A 66 11.82 -9.36 4.33
CA PHE A 66 10.68 -8.77 3.63
C PHE A 66 10.11 -9.73 2.56
N THR A 67 10.98 -10.24 1.68
CA THR A 67 10.56 -11.06 0.55
C THR A 67 9.89 -12.36 1.01
N GLN A 68 10.45 -13.02 2.03
CA GLN A 68 9.88 -14.24 2.61
C GLN A 68 8.54 -13.97 3.28
N ALA A 69 8.46 -12.91 4.10
CA ALA A 69 7.21 -12.51 4.76
C ALA A 69 6.12 -12.16 3.74
N TYR A 70 6.48 -11.42 2.69
CA TYR A 70 5.57 -11.08 1.61
C TYR A 70 5.05 -12.33 0.88
N ALA A 71 5.94 -13.28 0.54
CA ALA A 71 5.54 -14.51 -0.15
C ALA A 71 4.60 -15.37 0.73
N ILE A 72 4.92 -15.54 2.01
CA ILE A 72 4.07 -16.26 2.96
C ILE A 72 2.72 -15.56 3.11
N GLY A 73 2.74 -14.25 3.37
CA GLY A 73 1.53 -13.46 3.55
C GLY A 73 0.64 -13.48 2.32
N PHE A 74 1.21 -13.42 1.11
CA PHE A 74 0.48 -13.42 -0.15
C PHE A 74 -0.37 -14.69 -0.35
N ILE A 75 0.13 -15.86 0.09
CA ILE A 75 -0.60 -17.14 0.01
C ILE A 75 -1.91 -17.06 0.81
N PHE A 76 -1.88 -16.41 1.98
CA PHE A 76 -3.03 -16.34 2.88
C PHE A 76 -3.90 -15.10 2.67
N ALA A 77 -3.36 -14.05 2.04
CA ALA A 77 -4.03 -12.76 1.89
C ALA A 77 -5.36 -12.87 1.14
N GLY A 78 -5.40 -13.61 0.04
CA GLY A 78 -6.63 -13.81 -0.73
C GLY A 78 -7.73 -14.46 0.10
N TRP A 79 -7.41 -15.56 0.77
CA TRP A 79 -8.35 -16.26 1.65
C TRP A 79 -8.87 -15.36 2.79
N PHE A 80 -7.97 -14.62 3.43
CA PHE A 80 -8.35 -13.70 4.51
C PHE A 80 -9.31 -12.62 4.01
N ILE A 81 -8.96 -11.96 2.88
CA ILE A 81 -9.79 -10.90 2.29
C ILE A 81 -11.13 -11.44 1.82
N ASP A 82 -11.18 -12.69 1.34
CA ASP A 82 -12.45 -13.34 0.97
C ASP A 82 -13.37 -13.55 2.17
N LYS A 83 -12.79 -13.84 3.32
CA LYS A 83 -13.52 -14.08 4.55
C LYS A 83 -14.05 -12.82 5.23
N VAL A 84 -13.24 -11.76 5.27
CA VAL A 84 -13.57 -10.51 5.98
C VAL A 84 -14.17 -9.43 5.10
N GLY A 85 -14.09 -9.59 3.77
CA GLY A 85 -14.51 -8.61 2.78
C GLY A 85 -13.43 -7.58 2.44
N SER A 86 -13.56 -6.97 1.25
CA SER A 86 -12.55 -6.07 0.69
C SER A 86 -12.35 -4.81 1.52
N ARG A 87 -13.44 -4.20 2.02
CA ARG A 87 -13.36 -2.97 2.83
C ARG A 87 -12.51 -3.15 4.08
N LEU A 88 -12.86 -4.14 4.92
CA LEU A 88 -12.15 -4.40 6.17
C LEU A 88 -10.79 -5.03 5.93
N GLY A 89 -10.71 -6.01 5.03
CA GLY A 89 -9.45 -6.69 4.70
C GLY A 89 -8.37 -5.73 4.22
N TYR A 90 -8.70 -4.82 3.30
CA TYR A 90 -7.75 -3.82 2.83
C TYR A 90 -7.34 -2.86 3.95
N SER A 91 -8.29 -2.39 4.76
CA SER A 91 -7.99 -1.51 5.89
C SER A 91 -7.02 -2.16 6.89
N ILE A 92 -7.22 -3.44 7.21
CA ILE A 92 -6.33 -4.19 8.12
C ILE A 92 -4.92 -4.29 7.54
N TYR A 93 -4.78 -4.76 6.29
CA TYR A 93 -3.49 -4.90 5.65
C TYR A 93 -2.75 -3.57 5.55
N LEU A 94 -3.45 -2.50 5.11
CA LEU A 94 -2.87 -1.18 4.98
C LEU A 94 -2.45 -0.60 6.34
N THR A 95 -3.26 -0.77 7.37
CA THR A 95 -2.90 -0.34 8.74
C THR A 95 -1.67 -1.09 9.24
N LEU A 96 -1.60 -2.41 9.04
CA LEU A 96 -0.46 -3.22 9.45
C LEU A 96 0.84 -2.79 8.77
N TRP A 97 0.83 -2.62 7.45
CA TRP A 97 2.06 -2.19 6.77
C TRP A 97 2.44 -0.76 7.12
N SER A 98 1.47 0.15 7.30
CA SER A 98 1.76 1.54 7.70
C SER A 98 2.41 1.63 9.08
N ILE A 99 1.93 0.82 10.03
CA ILE A 99 2.57 0.70 11.35
C ILE A 99 3.98 0.10 11.21
N ALA A 100 4.14 -0.94 10.42
CA ALA A 100 5.43 -1.57 10.18
C ALA A 100 6.41 -0.61 9.46
N ALA A 101 5.92 0.19 8.49
CA ALA A 101 6.71 1.23 7.85
C ALA A 101 7.23 2.24 8.89
N ALA A 102 6.34 2.80 9.71
CA ALA A 102 6.70 3.75 10.77
C ALA A 102 7.65 3.12 11.81
N ALA A 103 7.51 1.83 12.11
CA ALA A 103 8.36 1.12 13.08
C ALA A 103 9.84 1.09 12.67
N HIS A 104 10.18 1.18 11.36
CA HIS A 104 11.57 1.30 10.91
C HIS A 104 12.27 2.52 11.52
N ALA A 105 11.55 3.61 11.75
CA ALA A 105 12.11 4.82 12.38
C ALA A 105 12.63 4.58 13.81
N LEU A 106 12.17 3.54 14.47
CA LEU A 106 12.59 3.16 15.84
C LEU A 106 13.74 2.13 15.83
N ALA A 107 14.01 1.50 14.69
CA ALA A 107 15.05 0.49 14.57
C ALA A 107 16.45 1.10 14.72
N ARG A 108 17.33 0.42 15.45
CA ARG A 108 18.72 0.86 15.75
C ARG A 108 19.73 -0.26 15.48
N SER A 109 19.31 -1.36 14.87
CA SER A 109 20.14 -2.52 14.56
C SER A 109 19.64 -3.24 13.33
N ALA A 110 20.50 -4.03 12.68
CA ALA A 110 20.11 -4.89 11.56
C ALA A 110 18.94 -5.82 11.90
N PHE A 111 18.93 -6.39 13.11
CA PHE A 111 17.83 -7.22 13.59
C PHE A 111 16.50 -6.44 13.70
N GLY A 112 16.54 -5.21 14.26
CA GLY A 112 15.35 -4.35 14.35
C GLY A 112 14.78 -4.01 12.97
N PHE A 113 15.64 -3.67 12.01
CA PHE A 113 15.23 -3.45 10.63
C PHE A 113 14.68 -4.72 9.97
N GLY A 114 15.29 -5.89 10.23
CA GLY A 114 14.78 -7.18 9.74
C GLY A 114 13.39 -7.49 10.25
N LEU A 115 13.12 -7.24 11.54
CA LEU A 115 11.81 -7.43 12.14
C LEU A 115 10.76 -6.46 11.56
N ALA A 116 11.10 -5.18 11.41
CA ALA A 116 10.21 -4.20 10.78
C ALA A 116 9.95 -4.54 9.31
N ARG A 117 10.96 -4.99 8.56
CA ARG A 117 10.82 -5.46 7.17
C ARG A 117 9.95 -6.70 7.07
N PHE A 118 10.07 -7.63 7.99
CA PHE A 118 9.20 -8.81 8.05
C PHE A 118 7.74 -8.40 8.25
N GLY A 119 7.48 -7.52 9.22
CA GLY A 119 6.14 -6.96 9.46
C GLY A 119 5.59 -6.21 8.25
N LEU A 120 6.44 -5.41 7.58
CA LEU A 120 6.08 -4.69 6.36
C LEU A 120 5.70 -5.67 5.23
N GLY A 121 6.49 -6.72 5.01
CA GLY A 121 6.22 -7.73 4.00
C GLY A 121 4.88 -8.43 4.21
N LEU A 122 4.57 -8.83 5.46
CA LEU A 122 3.27 -9.41 5.80
C LEU A 122 2.12 -8.43 5.53
N GLY A 123 2.26 -7.18 5.94
CA GLY A 123 1.23 -6.17 5.71
C GLY A 123 1.04 -5.85 4.22
N GLU A 124 2.10 -5.66 3.47
CA GLU A 124 2.03 -5.33 2.05
C GLU A 124 1.50 -6.46 1.16
N SER A 125 1.60 -7.71 1.62
CA SER A 125 1.14 -8.89 0.87
C SER A 125 -0.35 -8.84 0.52
N GLY A 126 -1.16 -8.10 1.28
CA GLY A 126 -2.59 -7.96 1.04
C GLY A 126 -2.96 -6.93 -0.03
N ASN A 127 -2.05 -6.04 -0.43
CA ASN A 127 -2.35 -4.93 -1.34
C ASN A 127 -2.97 -5.41 -2.67
N PHE A 128 -2.25 -6.26 -3.41
CA PHE A 128 -2.72 -6.74 -4.71
C PHE A 128 -4.00 -7.61 -4.63
N PRO A 129 -4.10 -8.61 -3.74
CA PRO A 129 -5.33 -9.38 -3.59
C PRO A 129 -6.54 -8.51 -3.26
N ALA A 130 -6.39 -7.55 -2.35
CA ALA A 130 -7.46 -6.62 -2.00
C ALA A 130 -7.86 -5.72 -3.16
N ALA A 131 -6.89 -5.15 -3.89
CA ALA A 131 -7.16 -4.30 -5.04
C ALA A 131 -7.87 -5.05 -6.17
N ILE A 132 -7.40 -6.26 -6.52
CA ILE A 132 -8.00 -7.08 -7.56
C ILE A 132 -9.45 -7.46 -7.18
N LYS A 133 -9.69 -7.87 -5.94
CA LYS A 133 -11.03 -8.17 -5.46
C LYS A 133 -11.94 -6.95 -5.49
N THR A 134 -11.45 -5.79 -5.03
CA THR A 134 -12.19 -4.52 -5.12
C THR A 134 -12.56 -4.18 -6.54
N VAL A 135 -11.65 -4.33 -7.51
CA VAL A 135 -11.96 -4.13 -8.92
C VAL A 135 -13.04 -5.13 -9.40
N ALA A 136 -12.97 -6.39 -8.95
CA ALA A 136 -13.98 -7.39 -9.32
C ALA A 136 -15.37 -7.07 -8.75
N GLU A 137 -15.45 -6.42 -7.60
CA GLU A 137 -16.70 -6.01 -6.93
C GLU A 137 -17.31 -4.74 -7.57
N TRP A 138 -16.49 -3.75 -7.88
CA TRP A 138 -16.96 -2.43 -8.32
C TRP A 138 -17.03 -2.25 -9.83
N PHE A 139 -16.32 -3.04 -10.64
CA PHE A 139 -16.20 -2.85 -12.07
C PHE A 139 -16.87 -3.98 -12.87
N PRO A 140 -17.62 -3.62 -13.94
CA PRO A 140 -18.12 -4.61 -14.89
C PRO A 140 -16.95 -5.30 -15.59
N LYS A 141 -17.15 -6.55 -16.02
CA LYS A 141 -16.10 -7.38 -16.64
C LYS A 141 -15.32 -6.68 -17.75
N LYS A 142 -15.99 -5.85 -18.56
CA LYS A 142 -15.39 -5.12 -19.69
C LYS A 142 -14.37 -4.05 -19.27
N GLU A 143 -14.48 -3.52 -18.05
CA GLU A 143 -13.64 -2.41 -17.56
C GLU A 143 -12.58 -2.85 -16.55
N ARG A 144 -12.62 -4.10 -16.09
CA ARG A 144 -11.70 -4.61 -15.04
C ARG A 144 -10.24 -4.53 -15.46
N ALA A 145 -9.93 -4.82 -16.73
CA ALA A 145 -8.57 -4.74 -17.24
C ALA A 145 -8.02 -3.30 -17.15
N LEU A 146 -8.83 -2.30 -17.54
CA LEU A 146 -8.47 -0.90 -17.47
C LEU A 146 -8.27 -0.46 -16.00
N ALA A 147 -9.22 -0.77 -15.12
CA ALA A 147 -9.12 -0.43 -13.70
C ALA A 147 -7.89 -1.07 -13.04
N THR A 148 -7.59 -2.33 -13.38
CA THR A 148 -6.38 -3.03 -12.92
C THR A 148 -5.12 -2.35 -13.44
N GLY A 149 -5.08 -1.94 -14.70
CA GLY A 149 -3.97 -1.18 -15.29
C GLY A 149 -3.74 0.15 -14.57
N ILE A 150 -4.81 0.89 -14.26
CA ILE A 150 -4.74 2.18 -13.57
C ILE A 150 -4.17 2.02 -12.16
N PHE A 151 -4.72 1.14 -11.32
CA PHE A 151 -4.19 1.00 -9.97
C PHE A 151 -2.75 0.45 -9.98
N ASN A 152 -2.45 -0.46 -10.90
CA ASN A 152 -1.10 -1.02 -11.03
C ASN A 152 -0.07 0.04 -11.49
N ALA A 153 -0.48 1.03 -12.29
CA ALA A 153 0.39 2.17 -12.65
C ALA A 153 0.87 2.96 -11.42
N GLY A 154 0.14 2.90 -10.30
CA GLY A 154 0.58 3.45 -9.02
C GLY A 154 1.93 2.91 -8.56
N SER A 155 2.26 1.66 -8.88
CA SER A 155 3.56 1.05 -8.56
C SER A 155 4.72 1.79 -9.24
N ASN A 156 4.57 2.15 -10.51
CA ASN A 156 5.58 2.90 -11.26
C ASN A 156 5.71 4.33 -10.73
N VAL A 157 4.57 4.97 -10.42
CA VAL A 157 4.56 6.32 -9.82
C VAL A 157 5.26 6.29 -8.46
N GLY A 158 4.99 5.30 -7.61
CA GLY A 158 5.67 5.13 -6.33
C GLY A 158 7.18 4.93 -6.48
N ALA A 159 7.60 4.09 -7.42
CA ALA A 159 9.01 3.84 -7.70
C ALA A 159 9.76 5.09 -8.20
N VAL A 160 9.09 5.97 -8.95
CA VAL A 160 9.65 7.25 -9.42
C VAL A 160 9.66 8.31 -8.31
N LEU A 161 8.62 8.36 -7.48
CA LEU A 161 8.50 9.34 -6.40
C LEU A 161 9.49 9.06 -5.26
N ALA A 162 9.73 7.79 -4.93
CA ALA A 162 10.60 7.43 -3.80
C ALA A 162 11.99 8.05 -3.88
N PRO A 163 12.78 7.94 -4.96
CA PRO A 163 14.11 8.54 -5.04
C PRO A 163 14.11 10.08 -5.05
N LEU A 164 12.97 10.73 -5.23
CA LEU A 164 12.82 12.19 -5.16
C LEU A 164 12.44 12.64 -3.74
N VAL A 165 11.44 12.00 -3.15
CA VAL A 165 10.86 12.41 -1.87
C VAL A 165 11.68 11.92 -0.68
N VAL A 166 12.18 10.68 -0.74
CA VAL A 166 12.87 10.04 0.38
C VAL A 166 14.18 10.76 0.74
N PRO A 167 15.08 11.09 -0.23
CA PRO A 167 16.30 11.84 0.11
C PRO A 167 15.98 13.24 0.63
N TRP A 168 14.96 13.91 0.09
CA TRP A 168 14.56 15.22 0.56
C TRP A 168 14.11 15.20 2.02
N LEU A 169 13.28 14.21 2.42
CA LEU A 169 12.89 13.99 3.81
C LEU A 169 14.10 13.70 4.69
N ALA A 170 14.98 12.80 4.24
CA ALA A 170 16.13 12.39 5.00
C ALA A 170 17.14 13.54 5.25
N LEU A 171 17.37 14.40 4.25
CA LEU A 171 18.27 15.54 4.35
C LEU A 171 17.74 16.65 5.28
N ASN A 172 16.43 16.88 5.31
CA ASN A 172 15.85 17.97 6.10
C ASN A 172 15.46 17.55 7.53
N TRP A 173 15.06 16.30 7.76
CA TRP A 173 14.52 15.85 9.05
C TRP A 173 15.08 14.50 9.53
N GLY A 174 16.15 14.01 8.89
CA GLY A 174 16.73 12.70 9.18
C GLY A 174 16.00 11.55 8.50
N TRP A 175 16.70 10.42 8.32
CA TRP A 175 16.18 9.25 7.60
C TRP A 175 14.92 8.65 8.23
N GLN A 176 14.77 8.79 9.55
CA GLN A 176 13.58 8.31 10.28
C GLN A 176 12.30 8.96 9.78
N SER A 177 12.39 10.23 9.35
CA SER A 177 11.24 10.98 8.86
C SER A 177 10.63 10.35 7.60
N ALA A 178 11.43 9.76 6.72
CA ALA A 178 10.94 9.09 5.54
C ALA A 178 9.99 7.95 5.89
N PHE A 179 10.37 7.09 6.83
CA PHE A 179 9.53 5.98 7.30
C PHE A 179 8.29 6.44 8.09
N MET A 180 8.45 7.48 8.91
CA MET A 180 7.32 8.04 9.68
C MET A 180 6.28 8.68 8.78
N VAL A 181 6.71 9.51 7.81
CA VAL A 181 5.81 10.22 6.90
C VAL A 181 5.04 9.25 6.03
N THR A 182 5.71 8.25 5.45
CA THR A 182 5.01 7.30 4.57
C THR A 182 4.05 6.41 5.33
N GLY A 183 4.44 5.91 6.51
CA GLY A 183 3.54 5.19 7.40
C GLY A 183 2.32 6.03 7.80
N LEU A 184 2.50 7.32 8.12
CA LEU A 184 1.41 8.23 8.45
C LEU A 184 0.48 8.47 7.25
N VAL A 185 1.04 8.67 6.05
CA VAL A 185 0.26 8.82 4.80
C VAL A 185 -0.61 7.58 4.55
N GLY A 186 -0.09 6.39 4.81
CA GLY A 186 -0.88 5.16 4.72
C GLY A 186 -2.04 5.14 5.73
N LEU A 187 -1.81 5.51 6.98
CA LEU A 187 -2.91 5.60 7.98
C LEU A 187 -3.97 6.65 7.59
N ILE A 188 -3.55 7.80 7.06
CA ILE A 188 -4.46 8.83 6.54
C ILE A 188 -5.30 8.26 5.39
N TRP A 189 -4.70 7.46 4.49
CA TRP A 189 -5.44 6.82 3.41
C TRP A 189 -6.57 5.93 3.94
N VAL A 190 -6.37 5.18 5.04
CA VAL A 190 -7.42 4.36 5.67
C VAL A 190 -8.61 5.21 6.10
N LEU A 191 -8.37 6.45 6.60
CA LEU A 191 -9.44 7.37 6.98
C LEU A 191 -10.30 7.79 5.79
N PHE A 192 -9.70 7.91 4.60
CA PHE A 192 -10.47 8.18 3.37
C PHE A 192 -11.15 6.93 2.81
N TRP A 193 -10.48 5.78 2.89
CA TRP A 193 -11.02 4.52 2.41
C TRP A 193 -12.31 4.11 3.11
N TRP A 194 -12.33 4.25 4.44
CA TRP A 194 -13.43 3.76 5.26
C TRP A 194 -14.79 4.38 4.93
N PRO A 195 -14.95 5.72 4.80
CA PRO A 195 -16.23 6.33 4.45
C PRO A 195 -16.56 6.24 2.95
N VAL A 196 -15.55 6.06 2.08
CA VAL A 196 -15.75 6.08 0.63
C VAL A 196 -16.11 4.70 0.09
N TYR A 197 -15.59 3.60 0.67
CA TYR A 197 -15.93 2.25 0.25
C TYR A 197 -17.26 1.81 0.83
#